data_2524fc1cdecc2cefee079553c4441f93
#
_entry.id   2524fc1cdecc2cefee079553c4441f93
#
_cell.length_a   1.000
_cell.length_b   1.000
_cell.length_c   1.000
_cell.angle_alpha   90.00
_cell.angle_beta   90.00
_cell.angle_gamma   90.00
#
_symmetry.space_group_name_H-M   'P 1'
#
loop_
_entity.id
_entity.type
_entity.pdbx_description
1 polymer ?
#
loop_
_entity_poly.entity_id
_entity_poly.type
_entity_poly.pdbx_seq_one_letter_code
_entity_poly.pdbx_strand_id
1 'polypeptide(L)'
;MKPAREDKANAAETGAPCLELTYNWDPETYTGGRNFGHLAYEVDDIYAFCENAHKHGVTVNRPPRDGHMAFIRSPDNISFEILQKGKSLAPQEPWASMKNTGSW
;
A
#
# COMPACT_ATOMS: atom_id res chain seq x y z
N MET A 1 1.98 1.87 -16.33
CA MET A 1 0.70 1.76 -15.62
C MET A 1 -0.03 3.09 -15.71
N LYS A 2 -1.29 3.02 -16.06
CA LYS A 2 -2.13 4.21 -16.06
C LYS A 2 -2.28 4.70 -14.61
N PRO A 3 -2.21 6.02 -14.34
CA PRO A 3 -2.47 6.52 -12.99
C PRO A 3 -3.82 6.00 -12.49
N ALA A 4 -3.91 5.69 -11.22
CA ALA A 4 -5.12 5.18 -10.60
C ALA A 4 -6.29 6.16 -10.75
N ARG A 5 -5.99 7.44 -10.91
CA ARG A 5 -6.97 8.49 -11.15
C ARG A 5 -6.41 9.55 -12.06
N GLU A 6 -7.16 9.85 -13.08
CA GLU A 6 -6.98 11.05 -13.87
C GLU A 6 -7.94 12.13 -13.39
N ASP A 7 -8.30 12.09 -12.13
CA ASP A 7 -9.19 13.05 -11.53
C ASP A 7 -8.54 14.41 -11.53
N LYS A 8 -9.15 15.30 -12.22
CA LYS A 8 -8.72 16.70 -12.26
C LYS A 8 -9.21 17.48 -11.04
N ALA A 9 -10.01 16.83 -10.20
CA ALA A 9 -10.49 17.45 -8.97
C ALA A 9 -9.37 17.50 -7.94
N ASN A 10 -9.14 18.69 -7.42
CA ASN A 10 -8.19 18.90 -6.33
C ASN A 10 -8.80 18.40 -5.02
N ALA A 11 -8.10 17.56 -4.28
CA ALA A 11 -8.58 17.05 -2.99
C ALA A 11 -8.89 18.19 -2.01
N ALA A 12 -8.13 19.28 -2.04
CA ALA A 12 -8.38 20.45 -1.20
C ALA A 12 -9.71 21.11 -1.53
N GLU A 13 -10.13 21.08 -2.79
CA GLU A 13 -11.41 21.66 -3.23
C GLU A 13 -12.59 20.76 -2.93
N THR A 14 -12.40 19.43 -3.03
CA THR A 14 -13.48 18.46 -2.85
C THR A 14 -13.60 17.97 -1.42
N GLY A 15 -12.59 18.20 -0.58
CA GLY A 15 -12.53 17.66 0.77
C GLY A 15 -12.23 16.16 0.81
N ALA A 16 -11.85 15.54 -0.32
CA ALA A 16 -11.50 14.14 -0.36
C ALA A 16 -10.22 13.87 0.44
N PRO A 17 -10.13 12.72 1.14
CA PRO A 17 -8.89 12.35 1.79
C PRO A 17 -7.74 12.25 0.79
N CYS A 18 -6.57 12.73 1.18
CA CYS A 18 -5.38 12.63 0.33
C CYS A 18 -4.15 12.34 1.18
N LEU A 19 -3.14 11.76 0.54
CA LEU A 19 -1.83 11.61 1.11
C LEU A 19 -0.95 12.75 0.60
N GLU A 20 -0.49 13.59 1.51
CA GLU A 20 0.42 14.68 1.18
C GLU A 20 1.85 14.24 1.47
N LEU A 21 2.70 14.27 0.46
CA LEU A 21 4.11 13.94 0.60
C LEU A 21 4.91 15.22 0.67
N THR A 22 5.85 15.26 1.60
CA THR A 22 6.76 16.40 1.75
C THR A 22 8.19 15.96 1.50
N TYR A 23 9.01 16.88 1.07
CA TYR A 23 10.44 16.65 0.88
C TYR A 23 11.22 17.53 1.86
N ASN A 24 12.07 16.89 2.65
CA ASN A 24 12.95 17.60 3.57
C ASN A 24 14.30 17.86 2.91
N TRP A 25 14.71 19.12 2.88
CA TRP A 25 15.97 19.50 2.27
C TRP A 25 17.18 18.95 3.01
N ASP A 26 17.05 18.84 4.34
CA ASP A 26 18.11 18.26 5.17
C ASP A 26 17.83 16.77 5.38
N PRO A 27 18.79 15.87 5.07
CA PRO A 27 18.60 14.45 5.32
C PRO A 27 18.33 14.16 6.78
N GLU A 28 17.38 13.26 7.03
CA GLU A 28 16.93 12.94 8.37
C GLU A 28 16.57 11.46 8.45
N THR A 29 16.89 10.84 9.58
CA THR A 29 16.49 9.45 9.84
C THR A 29 15.29 9.45 10.77
N TYR A 30 14.25 8.71 10.39
CA TYR A 30 13.01 8.65 11.14
C TYR A 30 12.89 7.34 11.91
N THR A 31 12.30 7.43 13.10
CA THR A 31 11.93 6.25 13.89
C THR A 31 10.42 6.23 14.04
N GLY A 32 9.81 5.06 13.86
CA GLY A 32 8.35 4.95 13.85
C GLY A 32 7.70 5.14 15.21
N GLY A 33 8.39 4.81 16.28
CA GLY A 33 7.79 4.83 17.61
C GLY A 33 6.66 3.82 17.74
N ARG A 34 5.70 4.08 18.62
CA ARG A 34 4.60 3.15 18.91
C ARG A 34 3.21 3.78 18.79
N ASN A 35 3.12 5.03 18.41
CA ASN A 35 1.84 5.75 18.42
C ASN A 35 1.20 5.91 17.04
N PHE A 36 1.85 5.45 16.01
CA PHE A 36 1.27 5.45 14.67
C PHE A 36 1.03 4.01 14.23
N GLY A 37 -0.18 3.73 13.73
CA GLY A 37 -0.53 2.41 13.20
C GLY A 37 -0.16 2.28 11.73
N HIS A 38 -1.14 2.38 10.87
CA HIS A 38 -0.92 2.27 9.43
C HIS A 38 -1.99 3.06 8.66
N LEU A 39 -1.70 3.33 7.41
CA LEU A 39 -2.67 3.85 6.46
C LEU A 39 -3.28 2.68 5.70
N ALA A 40 -4.54 2.81 5.30
CA ALA A 40 -5.23 1.76 4.56
C ALA A 40 -5.84 2.34 3.27
N TYR A 41 -5.68 1.61 2.18
CA TYR A 41 -6.23 1.98 0.87
C TYR A 41 -6.93 0.80 0.22
N GLU A 42 -8.09 1.06 -0.37
CA GLU A 42 -8.76 0.09 -1.22
C GLU A 42 -8.23 0.17 -2.65
N VAL A 43 -8.09 -0.97 -3.29
CA VAL A 43 -7.68 -1.08 -4.68
C VAL A 43 -8.65 -1.99 -5.43
N ASP A 44 -8.72 -1.80 -6.74
CA ASP A 44 -9.64 -2.57 -7.59
C ASP A 44 -9.21 -4.03 -7.78
N ASP A 45 -7.89 -4.27 -7.82
CA ASP A 45 -7.32 -5.61 -7.96
C ASP A 45 -6.06 -5.71 -7.12
N ILE A 46 -6.17 -6.39 -5.97
CA ILE A 46 -5.07 -6.49 -5.02
C ILE A 46 -3.88 -7.28 -5.57
N TYR A 47 -4.13 -8.26 -6.43
CA TYR A 47 -3.03 -9.01 -7.05
C TYR A 47 -2.24 -8.15 -8.02
N ALA A 48 -2.94 -7.39 -8.86
CA ALA A 48 -2.29 -6.47 -9.79
C ALA A 48 -1.49 -5.40 -9.04
N PHE A 49 -2.03 -4.89 -7.92
CA PHE A 49 -1.33 -3.93 -7.09
C PHE A 49 -0.04 -4.51 -6.52
N CYS A 50 -0.12 -5.69 -5.91
CA CYS A 50 1.04 -6.33 -5.28
C CYS A 50 2.09 -6.73 -6.31
N GLU A 51 1.67 -7.19 -7.49
CA GLU A 51 2.58 -7.50 -8.58
C GLU A 51 3.32 -6.25 -9.06
N ASN A 52 2.62 -5.15 -9.21
CA ASN A 52 3.23 -3.88 -9.59
C ASN A 52 4.20 -3.37 -8.52
N ALA A 53 3.83 -3.48 -7.25
CA ALA A 53 4.71 -3.14 -6.14
C ALA A 53 6.00 -3.96 -6.18
N HIS A 54 5.87 -5.26 -6.36
CA HIS A 54 7.02 -6.17 -6.47
C HIS A 54 7.93 -5.80 -7.63
N LYS A 55 7.36 -5.48 -8.78
CA LYS A 55 8.11 -5.02 -9.96
C LYS A 55 8.97 -3.79 -9.69
N HIS A 56 8.52 -2.93 -8.80
CA HIS A 56 9.23 -1.70 -8.43
C HIS A 56 10.13 -1.87 -7.21
N GLY A 57 10.41 -3.11 -6.81
CA GLY A 57 11.32 -3.40 -5.69
C GLY A 57 10.69 -3.23 -4.31
N VAL A 58 9.37 -3.10 -4.23
CA VAL A 58 8.67 -3.00 -2.95
C VAL A 58 8.41 -4.40 -2.41
N THR A 59 8.82 -4.65 -1.17
CA THR A 59 8.51 -5.91 -0.50
C THR A 59 7.04 -5.95 -0.10
N VAL A 60 6.35 -7.02 -0.46
CA VAL A 60 5.01 -7.30 0.06
C VAL A 60 5.19 -8.06 1.36
N ASN A 61 5.11 -7.36 2.48
CA ASN A 61 5.41 -7.91 3.81
C ASN A 61 4.39 -8.98 4.21
N ARG A 62 3.12 -8.68 4.07
CA ARG A 62 2.07 -9.67 4.24
C ARG A 62 1.38 -9.86 2.89
N PRO A 63 1.60 -11.02 2.24
CA PRO A 63 1.00 -11.29 0.94
C PRO A 63 -0.53 -11.38 0.99
N PRO A 64 -1.22 -11.08 -0.12
CA PRO A 64 -2.68 -11.20 -0.18
C PRO A 64 -3.14 -12.66 -0.36
N ARG A 65 -2.83 -13.53 0.61
CA ARG A 65 -3.14 -14.95 0.55
C ARG A 65 -4.62 -15.25 0.43
N ASP A 66 -5.43 -14.39 1.05
CA ASP A 66 -6.87 -14.52 1.07
C ASP A 66 -7.57 -13.73 -0.04
N GLY A 67 -6.81 -13.08 -0.91
CA GLY A 67 -7.36 -12.22 -1.96
C GLY A 67 -8.01 -10.95 -1.45
N HIS A 68 -7.72 -10.56 -0.20
CA HIS A 68 -8.40 -9.44 0.43
C HIS A 68 -7.46 -8.37 0.97
N MET A 69 -6.39 -8.76 1.64
CA MET A 69 -5.56 -7.83 2.40
C MET A 69 -4.08 -8.11 2.18
N ALA A 70 -3.29 -7.05 2.08
CA ALA A 70 -1.84 -7.11 2.02
C ALA A 70 -1.25 -5.96 2.82
N PHE A 71 0.01 -6.09 3.21
CA PHE A 71 0.77 -5.01 3.85
C PHE A 71 2.09 -4.79 3.12
N ILE A 72 2.41 -3.52 2.94
CA ILE A 72 3.71 -3.05 2.44
C ILE A 72 4.20 -1.94 3.37
N ARG A 73 5.44 -1.52 3.19
CA ARG A 73 5.98 -0.35 3.87
C ARG A 73 6.55 0.64 2.88
N SER A 74 6.43 1.93 3.19
CA SER A 74 7.10 2.98 2.45
C SER A 74 8.61 2.96 2.72
N PRO A 75 9.41 3.68 1.93
CA PRO A 75 10.84 3.83 2.22
C PRO A 75 11.14 4.38 3.62
N ASP A 76 10.22 5.15 4.20
CA ASP A 76 10.34 5.70 5.55
C ASP A 76 9.73 4.79 6.62
N ASN A 77 9.45 3.54 6.28
CA ASN A 77 8.87 2.55 7.19
C ASN A 77 7.44 2.83 7.65
N ILE A 78 6.69 3.60 6.88
CA ILE A 78 5.26 3.76 7.14
C ILE A 78 4.53 2.53 6.61
N SER A 79 3.76 1.88 7.47
CA SER A 79 2.99 0.70 7.13
C SER A 79 1.74 1.07 6.32
N PHE A 80 1.50 0.34 5.25
CA PHE A 80 0.31 0.50 4.40
C PHE A 80 -0.42 -0.82 4.30
N GLU A 81 -1.70 -0.79 4.67
CA GLU A 81 -2.61 -1.88 4.43
C GLU A 81 -3.31 -1.68 3.09
N ILE A 82 -3.25 -2.69 2.25
CA ILE A 82 -3.91 -2.67 0.94
C ILE A 82 -5.11 -3.61 1.01
N LEU A 83 -6.27 -3.10 0.68
CA LEU A 83 -7.52 -3.83 0.78
C LEU A 83 -8.15 -4.02 -0.59
N GLN A 84 -8.65 -5.23 -0.85
CA GLN A 84 -9.45 -5.49 -2.04
C GLN A 84 -10.80 -4.80 -1.91
N LYS A 85 -11.15 -4.01 -2.90
CA LYS A 85 -12.47 -3.39 -2.98
C LYS A 85 -13.53 -4.46 -3.21
N GLY A 86 -14.60 -4.40 -2.43
CA GLY A 86 -15.68 -5.36 -2.54
C GLY A 86 -15.33 -6.73 -1.96
N LYS A 87 -15.74 -7.78 -2.64
CA LYS A 87 -15.49 -9.16 -2.19
C LYS A 87 -14.04 -9.55 -2.39
N SER A 88 -13.55 -10.40 -1.49
CA SER A 88 -12.23 -11.01 -1.66
C SER A 88 -12.14 -11.77 -2.97
N LEU A 89 -10.99 -11.67 -3.64
CA LEU A 89 -10.71 -12.45 -4.84
C LEU A 89 -10.40 -13.90 -4.46
N ALA A 90 -10.56 -14.81 -5.40
CA ALA A 90 -10.16 -16.20 -5.18
C ALA A 90 -8.65 -16.29 -4.91
N PRO A 91 -8.22 -17.18 -3.99
CA PRO A 91 -6.78 -17.38 -3.76
C PRO A 91 -6.03 -17.67 -5.05
N GLN A 92 -4.86 -17.07 -5.19
CA GLN A 92 -4.06 -17.16 -6.41
C GLN A 92 -2.58 -17.25 -6.06
N GLU A 93 -1.89 -18.19 -6.71
CA GLU A 93 -0.43 -18.27 -6.58
C GLU A 93 0.26 -17.17 -7.38
N PRO A 94 1.44 -16.70 -6.97
CA PRO A 94 2.25 -17.20 -5.83
C PRO A 94 1.77 -16.72 -4.46
N TRP A 95 0.79 -15.84 -4.42
CA TRP A 95 0.39 -15.15 -3.18
C TRP A 95 -0.22 -16.09 -2.14
N ALA A 96 -1.01 -17.07 -2.59
CA ALA A 96 -1.73 -17.97 -1.71
C ALA A 96 -0.82 -18.76 -0.76
N SER A 97 0.37 -19.13 -1.22
CA SER A 97 1.33 -19.91 -0.43
C SER A 97 2.52 -19.08 0.07
N MET A 98 2.55 -17.79 -0.24
CA MET A 98 3.68 -16.93 0.12
C MET A 98 3.67 -16.60 1.61
N LYS A 99 4.85 -16.70 2.23
CA LYS A 99 5.02 -16.39 3.66
C LYS A 99 5.22 -14.89 3.87
N ASN A 100 4.95 -14.43 5.09
CA ASN A 100 5.23 -13.07 5.50
C ASN A 100 6.74 -12.78 5.47
N THR A 101 7.09 -11.55 5.18
CA THR A 101 8.48 -11.07 5.17
C THR A 101 8.57 -9.84 6.06
N GLY A 102 9.48 -9.86 7.05
CA GLY A 102 9.69 -8.71 7.93
C GLY A 102 8.49 -8.44 8.83
N SER A 103 8.30 -7.17 9.14
CA SER A 103 7.21 -6.68 9.99
C SER A 103 6.46 -5.54 9.30
N TRP A 104 5.25 -5.28 9.77
CA TRP A 104 4.40 -4.23 9.21
C TRP A 104 3.52 -3.57 10.27
#